data_0cd8a96e57e5b6ef9fc781f694030637
#
_entry.id   0cd8a96e57e5b6ef9fc781f694030637
#
_cell.length_a   1.000
_cell.length_b   1.000
_cell.length_c   1.000
_cell.angle_alpha   90.00
_cell.angle_beta   90.00
_cell.angle_gamma   90.00
#
_symmetry.space_group_name_H-M   'P 1'
#
loop_
_entity.id
_entity.type
_entity.pdbx_description
1 polymer ?
#
loop_
_entity_poly.entity_id
_entity_poly.type
_entity_poly.pdbx_seq_one_letter_code
_entity_poly.pdbx_strand_id
1 'polypeptide(L)'
;YVLIRARTDNSSGTAGRLEFLTGSGSAVGNFTTPRMTLNNTGDLLIGRTSAGNTGNGHTIRGGDSAIFSRDATGESVQIGRNANDGQLIQFRDNGSEVGDIRVDGTTVSLTGFAGNHESSGISETTEVGTVVSTIDELDTRKLADGSVVDHKNHAKIKVSDSVGDKRVY
;
A
#
# COMPACT_ATOMS: atom_id res chain seq x y z
N TYR A 1 7.00 5.83 -34.99
CA TYR A 1 6.64 4.48 -35.47
C TYR A 1 6.25 3.59 -34.28
N VAL A 2 5.31 2.68 -34.51
CA VAL A 2 4.83 1.69 -33.54
C VAL A 2 4.93 0.32 -34.19
N LEU A 3 5.38 -0.67 -33.43
CA LEU A 3 5.39 -2.07 -33.82
C LEU A 3 4.65 -2.89 -32.77
N ILE A 4 3.71 -3.70 -33.23
CA ILE A 4 3.05 -4.74 -32.41
C ILE A 4 3.51 -6.07 -32.96
N ARG A 5 4.08 -6.93 -32.12
CA ARG A 5 4.56 -8.26 -32.54
C ARG A 5 4.20 -9.33 -31.52
N ALA A 6 3.94 -10.53 -32.05
CA ALA A 6 3.92 -11.75 -31.28
C ALA A 6 5.27 -12.42 -31.32
N ARG A 7 5.76 -12.95 -30.22
CA ARG A 7 7.01 -13.74 -30.13
C ARG A 7 6.82 -14.97 -29.27
N THR A 8 7.65 -15.96 -29.48
CA THR A 8 7.78 -17.09 -28.55
C THR A 8 8.73 -16.73 -27.42
N ASP A 9 8.40 -17.16 -26.19
CA ASP A 9 9.21 -16.95 -25.00
C ASP A 9 10.26 -18.04 -24.76
N ASN A 10 10.11 -19.17 -25.44
CA ASN A 10 11.01 -20.31 -25.31
C ASN A 10 11.43 -20.87 -26.69
N SER A 11 12.48 -21.66 -26.68
CA SER A 11 13.01 -22.31 -27.90
C SER A 11 12.09 -23.39 -28.49
N SER A 12 11.14 -23.90 -27.70
CA SER A 12 10.16 -24.91 -28.13
C SER A 12 8.93 -24.32 -28.84
N GLY A 13 8.77 -22.98 -28.83
CA GLY A 13 7.65 -22.31 -29.49
C GLY A 13 6.29 -22.49 -28.80
N THR A 14 6.27 -23.03 -27.59
CA THR A 14 5.04 -23.37 -26.86
C THR A 14 4.53 -22.25 -25.93
N ALA A 15 5.33 -21.21 -25.67
CA ALA A 15 4.97 -20.07 -24.89
C ALA A 15 5.10 -18.79 -25.71
N GLY A 16 4.07 -17.98 -25.72
CA GLY A 16 4.02 -16.77 -26.53
C GLY A 16 3.81 -15.50 -25.70
N ARG A 17 4.24 -14.38 -26.26
CA ARG A 17 3.99 -13.05 -25.70
C ARG A 17 3.63 -12.05 -26.79
N LEU A 18 2.87 -11.04 -26.42
CA LEU A 18 2.54 -9.90 -27.25
C LEU A 18 3.32 -8.68 -26.78
N GLU A 19 4.03 -8.02 -27.67
CA GLU A 19 4.88 -6.89 -27.39
C GLU A 19 4.42 -5.64 -28.14
N PHE A 20 4.43 -4.51 -27.46
CA PHE A 20 4.21 -3.18 -28.02
C PHE A 20 5.52 -2.38 -27.92
N LEU A 21 6.02 -1.94 -29.05
CA LEU A 21 7.27 -1.23 -29.16
C LEU A 21 7.04 0.14 -29.79
N THR A 22 7.69 1.16 -29.23
CA THR A 22 7.73 2.49 -29.81
C THR A 22 9.16 2.85 -30.14
N GLY A 23 9.41 3.33 -31.35
CA GLY A 23 10.72 3.79 -31.78
C GLY A 23 10.82 5.32 -31.71
N SER A 24 11.99 5.81 -31.35
CA SER A 24 12.38 7.22 -31.44
C SER A 24 13.34 7.39 -32.64
N GLY A 25 13.05 8.31 -33.55
CA GLY A 25 13.89 8.63 -34.69
C GLY A 25 13.33 8.19 -36.06
N SER A 26 14.04 8.52 -37.13
CA SER A 26 13.62 8.34 -38.53
C SER A 26 13.96 6.98 -39.14
N ALA A 27 14.66 6.10 -38.41
CA ALA A 27 15.03 4.79 -38.92
C ALA A 27 14.01 3.71 -38.51
N VAL A 28 13.43 3.06 -39.52
CA VAL A 28 12.62 1.84 -39.35
C VAL A 28 13.58 0.73 -38.94
N GLY A 29 13.59 0.32 -37.68
CA GLY A 29 14.45 -0.78 -37.20
C GLY A 29 14.90 -0.72 -35.75
N ASN A 30 14.75 0.41 -35.06
CA ASN A 30 15.18 0.57 -33.67
C ASN A 30 14.13 0.15 -32.61
N PHE A 31 13.37 -0.92 -32.91
CA PHE A 31 12.39 -1.48 -31.96
C PHE A 31 13.05 -2.60 -31.14
N THR A 32 13.98 -2.25 -30.27
CA THR A 32 14.75 -3.23 -29.49
C THR A 32 14.11 -3.56 -28.16
N THR A 33 13.49 -2.59 -27.52
CA THR A 33 12.96 -2.75 -26.17
C THR A 33 11.44 -2.56 -26.16
N PRO A 34 10.66 -3.56 -25.76
CA PRO A 34 9.22 -3.41 -25.55
C PRO A 34 8.90 -2.36 -24.49
N ARG A 35 7.89 -1.55 -24.75
CA ARG A 35 7.32 -0.63 -23.76
C ARG A 35 6.20 -1.28 -22.95
N MET A 36 5.52 -2.23 -23.57
CA MET A 36 4.50 -3.03 -22.93
C MET A 36 4.57 -4.46 -23.46
N THR A 37 4.39 -5.43 -22.59
CA THR A 37 4.39 -6.85 -22.91
C THR A 37 3.26 -7.55 -22.16
N LEU A 38 2.47 -8.36 -22.87
CA LEU A 38 1.63 -9.38 -22.28
C LEU A 38 2.36 -10.72 -22.44
N ASN A 39 2.79 -11.32 -21.34
CA ASN A 39 3.55 -12.55 -21.36
C ASN A 39 2.64 -13.80 -21.36
N ASN A 40 3.24 -14.98 -21.46
CA ASN A 40 2.52 -16.26 -21.49
C ASN A 40 1.85 -16.66 -20.17
N THR A 41 2.20 -16.00 -19.06
CA THR A 41 1.57 -16.20 -17.74
C THR A 41 0.39 -15.25 -17.52
N GLY A 42 0.09 -14.40 -18.51
CA GLY A 42 -0.98 -13.42 -18.42
C GLY A 42 -0.59 -12.12 -17.70
N ASP A 43 0.70 -11.90 -17.42
CA ASP A 43 1.15 -10.67 -16.79
C ASP A 43 1.28 -9.56 -17.84
N LEU A 44 0.74 -8.40 -17.53
CA LEU A 44 0.97 -7.18 -18.28
C LEU A 44 2.16 -6.42 -17.66
N LEU A 45 3.22 -6.27 -18.45
CA LEU A 45 4.46 -5.59 -18.08
C LEU A 45 4.54 -4.24 -18.79
N ILE A 46 4.84 -3.17 -18.06
CA ILE A 46 5.00 -1.81 -18.62
C ILE A 46 6.36 -1.27 -18.17
N GLY A 47 7.21 -0.91 -19.16
CA GLY A 47 8.54 -0.38 -18.90
C GLY A 47 9.54 -1.41 -18.35
N ARG A 48 9.24 -2.70 -18.48
CA ARG A 48 10.10 -3.80 -18.01
C ARG A 48 9.94 -5.05 -18.87
N THR A 49 10.88 -5.99 -18.76
CA THR A 49 10.94 -7.21 -19.58
C THR A 49 10.63 -8.50 -18.81
N SER A 50 10.57 -8.43 -17.48
CA SER A 50 10.23 -9.54 -16.60
C SER A 50 9.35 -9.11 -15.46
N ALA A 51 8.46 -9.99 -14.98
CA ALA A 51 7.69 -9.76 -13.77
C ALA A 51 8.62 -9.74 -12.54
N GLY A 52 8.32 -8.88 -11.57
CA GLY A 52 9.10 -8.77 -10.33
C GLY A 52 8.74 -7.53 -9.54
N ASN A 53 9.29 -7.44 -8.34
CA ASN A 53 9.09 -6.35 -7.39
C ASN A 53 10.34 -5.47 -7.20
N THR A 54 11.38 -5.70 -8.00
CA THR A 54 12.60 -4.88 -8.05
C THR A 54 12.78 -4.28 -9.44
N GLY A 55 13.55 -3.22 -9.57
CA GLY A 55 13.73 -2.49 -10.82
C GLY A 55 12.59 -1.52 -11.15
N ASN A 56 12.79 -0.73 -12.20
CA ASN A 56 11.78 0.22 -12.67
C ASN A 56 10.70 -0.46 -13.51
N GLY A 57 9.46 0.01 -13.40
CA GLY A 57 8.32 -0.41 -14.22
C GLY A 57 7.17 -1.00 -13.43
N HIS A 58 6.12 -1.38 -14.15
CA HIS A 58 4.88 -1.85 -13.56
C HIS A 58 4.55 -3.26 -14.04
N THR A 59 3.98 -4.06 -13.17
CA THR A 59 3.47 -5.41 -13.49
C THR A 59 2.04 -5.54 -12.98
N ILE A 60 1.12 -5.92 -13.86
CA ILE A 60 -0.21 -6.40 -13.46
C ILE A 60 -0.21 -7.90 -13.70
N ARG A 61 -0.30 -8.69 -12.65
CA ARG A 61 -0.25 -10.15 -12.74
C ARG A 61 -1.60 -10.73 -13.10
N GLY A 62 -1.60 -11.73 -13.96
CA GLY A 62 -2.80 -12.41 -14.40
C GLY A 62 -3.55 -13.16 -13.29
N GLY A 63 -2.94 -13.39 -12.15
CA GLY A 63 -3.49 -14.19 -11.07
C GLY A 63 -3.78 -13.47 -9.75
N ASP A 64 -3.08 -12.38 -9.40
CA ASP A 64 -3.17 -11.92 -8.02
C ASP A 64 -2.82 -10.47 -7.68
N SER A 65 -1.88 -9.80 -8.33
CA SER A 65 -1.42 -8.51 -7.84
C SER A 65 -1.01 -7.50 -8.91
N ALA A 66 -1.08 -6.21 -8.57
CA ALA A 66 -0.41 -5.15 -9.29
C ALA A 66 0.83 -4.68 -8.52
N ILE A 67 1.98 -4.60 -9.19
CA ILE A 67 3.25 -4.18 -8.62
C ILE A 67 3.70 -2.92 -9.35
N PHE A 68 3.93 -1.85 -8.58
CA PHE A 68 4.49 -0.60 -9.04
C PHE A 68 5.85 -0.43 -8.37
N SER A 69 6.93 -0.57 -9.10
CA SER A 69 8.28 -0.52 -8.55
C SER A 69 9.15 0.53 -9.22
N ARG A 70 10.03 1.14 -8.44
CA ARG A 70 10.96 2.16 -8.87
C ARG A 70 12.25 2.07 -8.05
N ASP A 71 13.40 2.05 -8.71
CA ASP A 71 14.73 2.00 -8.09
C ASP A 71 15.39 3.39 -7.97
N ALA A 72 14.67 4.45 -8.34
CA ALA A 72 15.17 5.82 -8.31
C ALA A 72 14.36 6.67 -7.31
N THR A 73 14.86 7.87 -7.02
CA THR A 73 14.10 8.86 -6.24
C THR A 73 12.80 9.24 -6.94
N GLY A 74 11.76 9.50 -6.17
CA GLY A 74 10.40 9.83 -6.61
C GLY A 74 9.38 8.75 -6.28
N GLU A 75 8.15 9.04 -6.58
CA GLU A 75 7.00 8.20 -6.24
C GLU A 75 6.87 7.00 -7.18
N SER A 76 6.56 5.83 -6.64
CA SER A 76 6.18 4.65 -7.45
C SER A 76 4.74 4.72 -7.91
N VAL A 77 3.87 5.34 -7.11
CA VAL A 77 2.44 5.57 -7.41
C VAL A 77 2.07 6.98 -7.00
N GLN A 78 1.40 7.69 -7.89
CA GLN A 78 0.80 8.98 -7.60
C GLN A 78 -0.70 8.87 -7.85
N ILE A 79 -1.50 9.16 -6.82
CA ILE A 79 -2.97 9.11 -6.88
C ILE A 79 -3.49 10.48 -6.49
N GLY A 80 -4.29 11.10 -7.35
CA GLY A 80 -4.78 12.45 -7.15
C GLY A 80 -6.23 12.65 -7.56
N ARG A 81 -6.87 13.65 -6.96
CA ARG A 81 -8.16 14.22 -7.35
C ARG A 81 -7.96 15.71 -7.66
N ASN A 82 -8.57 16.19 -8.71
CA ASN A 82 -8.30 17.55 -9.21
C ASN A 82 -9.42 18.55 -8.94
N ALA A 83 -10.59 18.11 -8.49
CA ALA A 83 -11.74 18.99 -8.40
C ALA A 83 -12.42 19.04 -7.04
N ASN A 84 -12.54 17.93 -6.33
CA ASN A 84 -13.31 17.82 -5.10
C ASN A 84 -12.60 16.92 -4.09
N ASP A 85 -12.95 17.08 -2.83
CA ASP A 85 -12.58 16.15 -1.76
C ASP A 85 -13.24 14.79 -1.96
N GLY A 86 -12.68 13.75 -1.36
CA GLY A 86 -13.23 12.40 -1.39
C GLY A 86 -12.18 11.30 -1.46
N GLN A 87 -12.61 10.10 -1.74
CA GLN A 87 -11.78 8.91 -1.74
C GLN A 87 -10.72 8.93 -2.84
N LEU A 88 -9.50 8.56 -2.49
CA LEU A 88 -8.37 8.29 -3.38
C LEU A 88 -8.18 6.81 -3.61
N ILE A 89 -8.28 6.00 -2.55
CA ILE A 89 -8.22 4.54 -2.58
C ILE A 89 -9.35 4.02 -1.72
N GLN A 90 -10.08 3.03 -2.21
CA GLN A 90 -11.15 2.35 -1.49
C GLN A 90 -10.72 0.90 -1.23
N PHE A 91 -10.81 0.45 0.01
CA PHE A 91 -10.62 -0.94 0.40
C PHE A 91 -11.98 -1.63 0.51
N ARG A 92 -12.11 -2.80 -0.11
CA ARG A 92 -13.38 -3.54 -0.15
C ARG A 92 -13.14 -5.00 0.27
N ASP A 93 -14.10 -5.54 1.00
CA ASP A 93 -14.22 -6.97 1.29
C ASP A 93 -15.60 -7.46 0.84
N ASN A 94 -15.63 -8.55 0.07
CA ASN A 94 -16.87 -9.13 -0.47
C ASN A 94 -17.81 -8.10 -1.12
N GLY A 95 -17.25 -7.10 -1.82
CA GLY A 95 -18.01 -6.06 -2.48
C GLY A 95 -18.46 -4.89 -1.59
N SER A 96 -18.26 -4.97 -0.27
CA SER A 96 -18.54 -3.90 0.68
C SER A 96 -17.30 -3.06 0.95
N GLU A 97 -17.45 -1.76 1.13
CA GLU A 97 -16.36 -0.89 1.56
C GLU A 97 -16.03 -1.17 3.05
N VAL A 98 -14.75 -1.34 3.34
CA VAL A 98 -14.24 -1.57 4.70
C VAL A 98 -13.30 -0.47 5.16
N GLY A 99 -12.83 0.39 4.25
CA GLY A 99 -12.01 1.54 4.55
C GLY A 99 -11.57 2.27 3.30
N ASP A 100 -11.01 3.46 3.49
CA ASP A 100 -10.50 4.25 2.39
C ASP A 100 -9.30 5.12 2.79
N ILE A 101 -8.59 5.61 1.77
CA ILE A 101 -7.72 6.78 1.87
C ILE A 101 -8.41 7.91 1.14
N ARG A 102 -8.61 9.06 1.80
CA ARG A 102 -9.31 10.21 1.23
C ARG A 102 -8.56 11.51 1.42
N VAL A 103 -8.89 12.48 0.59
CA VAL A 103 -8.50 13.87 0.76
C VAL A 103 -9.70 14.69 1.24
N ASP A 104 -9.44 15.63 2.16
CA ASP A 104 -10.34 16.66 2.64
C ASP A 104 -9.55 17.97 2.76
N GLY A 105 -9.78 18.89 1.86
CA GLY A 105 -9.00 20.10 1.71
C GLY A 105 -7.51 19.81 1.46
N THR A 106 -6.67 20.10 2.43
CA THR A 106 -5.22 19.87 2.39
C THR A 106 -4.77 18.63 3.17
N THR A 107 -5.70 17.86 3.70
CA THR A 107 -5.42 16.72 4.57
C THR A 107 -5.73 15.40 3.87
N VAL A 108 -4.84 14.44 4.05
CA VAL A 108 -5.10 13.04 3.68
C VAL A 108 -5.37 12.24 4.96
N SER A 109 -6.46 11.49 4.96
CA SER A 109 -6.87 10.65 6.09
C SER A 109 -7.07 9.20 5.66
N LEU A 110 -6.86 8.27 6.59
CA LEU A 110 -7.16 6.85 6.47
C LEU A 110 -8.39 6.56 7.31
N THR A 111 -9.45 6.02 6.69
CA THR A 111 -10.70 5.67 7.37
C THR A 111 -10.89 4.16 7.40
N GLY A 112 -11.66 3.67 8.37
CA GLY A 112 -11.87 2.22 8.56
C GLY A 112 -10.67 1.51 9.19
N PHE A 113 -9.64 2.23 9.61
CA PHE A 113 -8.54 1.64 10.37
C PHE A 113 -9.01 1.37 11.81
N ALA A 114 -9.20 0.11 12.16
CA ALA A 114 -9.46 -0.31 13.53
C ALA A 114 -8.17 -0.90 14.12
N GLY A 115 -7.55 -0.16 15.01
CA GLY A 115 -6.48 -0.66 15.87
C GLY A 115 -7.05 -0.95 17.25
N ASN A 116 -7.07 -2.20 17.68
CA ASN A 116 -7.31 -2.53 19.07
C ASN A 116 -5.98 -2.50 19.81
N HIS A 117 -5.81 -1.50 20.67
CA HIS A 117 -4.72 -1.46 21.63
C HIS A 117 -5.27 -1.87 22.98
N GLU A 118 -4.70 -2.88 23.57
CA GLU A 118 -4.91 -3.17 24.98
C GLU A 118 -4.24 -2.04 25.77
N SER A 119 -5.00 -1.36 26.60
CA SER A 119 -4.54 -0.26 27.44
C SER A 119 -5.25 -0.30 28.78
N SER A 120 -4.62 0.27 29.78
CA SER A 120 -5.19 0.41 31.12
C SER A 120 -5.16 1.86 31.58
N GLY A 121 -5.92 2.17 32.60
CA GLY A 121 -5.94 3.49 33.25
C GLY A 121 -7.12 4.38 32.86
N ILE A 122 -7.98 3.94 31.93
CA ILE A 122 -9.28 4.59 31.62
C ILE A 122 -10.44 3.65 31.94
N SER A 123 -11.63 4.22 32.15
CA SER A 123 -12.86 3.46 32.37
C SER A 123 -13.29 2.70 31.12
N GLU A 124 -13.83 1.49 31.27
CA GLU A 124 -14.49 0.73 30.20
C GLU A 124 -15.69 1.48 29.59
N THR A 125 -16.22 2.46 30.30
CA THR A 125 -17.32 3.32 29.84
C THR A 125 -16.84 4.57 29.10
N THR A 126 -15.53 4.72 28.88
CA THR A 126 -14.99 5.86 28.13
C THR A 126 -15.52 5.83 26.69
N GLU A 127 -16.06 6.94 26.24
CA GLU A 127 -16.67 7.05 24.91
C GLU A 127 -15.64 6.81 23.80
N VAL A 128 -16.07 6.11 22.74
CA VAL A 128 -15.24 5.90 21.55
C VAL A 128 -14.92 7.25 20.91
N GLY A 129 -13.64 7.45 20.55
CA GLY A 129 -13.17 8.74 20.02
C GLY A 129 -12.63 9.69 21.09
N THR A 130 -12.65 9.30 22.35
CA THR A 130 -12.01 10.07 23.42
C THR A 130 -10.50 10.11 23.19
N VAL A 131 -9.93 11.31 23.18
CA VAL A 131 -8.48 11.50 23.06
C VAL A 131 -7.80 11.10 24.36
N VAL A 132 -6.80 10.24 24.26
CA VAL A 132 -6.06 9.72 25.42
C VAL A 132 -4.58 10.08 25.32
N SER A 133 -3.91 10.19 26.45
CA SER A 133 -2.48 10.44 26.56
C SER A 133 -1.81 9.30 27.32
N THR A 134 -0.59 8.92 26.93
CA THR A 134 0.24 8.02 27.74
C THR A 134 0.71 8.76 29.01
N ILE A 135 0.82 8.03 30.11
CA ILE A 135 1.34 8.57 31.39
C ILE A 135 2.76 8.11 31.67
N ASP A 136 3.43 7.54 30.70
CA ASP A 136 4.82 7.06 30.77
C ASP A 136 5.04 5.98 31.85
N GLU A 137 4.02 5.16 32.05
CA GLU A 137 4.04 4.00 32.94
C GLU A 137 3.60 2.76 32.19
N LEU A 138 4.25 1.62 32.46
CA LEU A 138 3.79 0.33 31.99
C LEU A 138 2.69 -0.21 32.92
N ASP A 139 1.74 -0.92 32.33
CA ASP A 139 0.82 -1.73 33.11
C ASP A 139 1.53 -2.94 33.73
N THR A 140 0.92 -3.55 34.72
CA THR A 140 1.46 -4.73 35.39
C THR A 140 0.55 -5.94 35.14
N ARG A 141 1.17 -7.12 35.01
CA ARG A 141 0.45 -8.40 34.95
C ARG A 141 0.88 -9.32 36.07
N LYS A 142 -0.07 -10.11 36.59
CA LYS A 142 0.19 -11.14 37.56
C LYS A 142 0.53 -12.45 36.83
N LEU A 143 1.65 -13.05 37.16
CA LEU A 143 2.07 -14.39 36.67
C LEU A 143 1.37 -15.51 37.46
N ALA A 144 1.47 -16.73 36.93
CA ALA A 144 0.86 -17.92 37.53
C ALA A 144 1.40 -18.23 38.93
N ASP A 145 2.63 -17.84 39.24
CA ASP A 145 3.27 -17.97 40.55
C ASP A 145 2.88 -16.87 41.55
N GLY A 146 2.01 -15.93 41.14
CA GLY A 146 1.54 -14.83 41.93
C GLY A 146 2.43 -13.58 41.91
N SER A 147 3.60 -13.64 41.29
CA SER A 147 4.46 -12.46 41.10
C SER A 147 3.84 -11.44 40.15
N VAL A 148 4.14 -10.16 40.37
CA VAL A 148 3.67 -9.05 39.53
C VAL A 148 4.87 -8.51 38.75
N VAL A 149 4.70 -8.42 37.42
CA VAL A 149 5.75 -7.93 36.52
C VAL A 149 5.18 -6.88 35.57
N ASP A 150 6.03 -6.01 35.01
CA ASP A 150 5.63 -5.04 34.03
C ASP A 150 5.15 -5.73 32.75
N HIS A 151 4.05 -5.24 32.21
CA HIS A 151 3.54 -5.66 30.90
C HIS A 151 4.20 -4.84 29.82
N LYS A 152 5.31 -5.33 29.26
CA LYS A 152 6.19 -4.57 28.36
C LYS A 152 5.53 -3.97 27.11
N ASN A 153 4.35 -4.47 26.73
CA ASN A 153 3.61 -4.01 25.56
C ASN A 153 2.34 -3.25 25.91
N HIS A 154 2.12 -2.94 27.18
CA HIS A 154 0.95 -2.22 27.69
C HIS A 154 1.40 -0.95 28.39
N ALA A 155 1.11 0.19 27.78
CA ALA A 155 1.25 1.47 28.45
C ALA A 155 -0.05 1.83 29.19
N LYS A 156 0.06 2.41 30.36
CA LYS A 156 -1.07 3.07 30.99
C LYS A 156 -1.40 4.38 30.27
N ILE A 157 -2.67 4.65 30.16
CA ILE A 157 -3.20 5.85 29.53
C ILE A 157 -4.17 6.58 30.45
N LYS A 158 -4.39 7.85 30.18
CA LYS A 158 -5.45 8.67 30.79
C LYS A 158 -6.21 9.43 29.72
N VAL A 159 -7.41 9.88 30.02
CA VAL A 159 -8.09 10.87 29.17
C VAL A 159 -7.21 12.13 29.10
N SER A 160 -6.97 12.62 27.89
CA SER A 160 -6.13 13.81 27.70
C SER A 160 -6.80 15.04 28.33
N ASP A 161 -6.06 15.76 29.13
CA ASP A 161 -6.46 16.98 29.80
C ASP A 161 -5.72 18.22 29.30
N SER A 162 -4.92 18.08 28.28
CA SER A 162 -4.03 19.12 27.76
C SER A 162 -4.23 19.35 26.28
N VAL A 163 -4.52 20.60 25.90
CA VAL A 163 -4.56 20.99 24.48
C VAL A 163 -3.14 21.00 23.94
N GLY A 164 -2.93 20.30 22.80
CA GLY A 164 -1.63 20.19 22.15
C GLY A 164 -0.65 19.23 22.86
N ASP A 165 -1.16 18.29 23.64
CA ASP A 165 -0.33 17.22 24.22
C ASP A 165 0.31 16.41 23.11
N LYS A 166 1.63 16.28 23.13
CA LYS A 166 2.42 15.53 22.12
C LYS A 166 2.38 14.00 22.33
N ARG A 167 1.75 13.53 23.42
CA ARG A 167 1.65 12.12 23.81
C ARG A 167 0.26 11.54 23.57
N VAL A 168 -0.54 12.15 22.69
CA VAL A 168 -1.90 11.69 22.37
C VAL A 168 -1.88 10.57 21.34
N TYR A 169 -2.84 9.67 21.47
CA TYR A 169 -3.18 8.60 20.56
C TYR A 169 -4.66 8.70 20.16
#